data_7207d0cd646b9c51a286978bb72949ec
#
_entry.id   7207d0cd646b9c51a286978bb72949ec
#
_cell.length_a   1.000
_cell.length_b   1.000
_cell.length_c   1.000
_cell.angle_alpha   90.00
_cell.angle_beta   90.00
_cell.angle_gamma   90.00
#
_symmetry.space_group_name_H-M   'P 1'
#
loop_
_entity.id
_entity.type
_entity.pdbx_description
1 polymer ?
#
loop_
_entity_poly.entity_id
_entity_poly.type
_entity_poly.pdbx_seq_one_letter_code
_entity_poly.pdbx_strand_id
1 'polypeptide(L)'
;KSRLWDITRRYGCTNFTLLGGMTTAIYAEPPRPDDADNPVRMVCSAGMPAAIWASFEKRFNVKVFEWYGAVEGGLAFKPIGEGPIGSFGKPGPGLDMRVLDESDRECAAGEIGEICSRPSSGASAEVEYFENAEASAQKTRGGWLRSGDMGWRDEQGWLFFSHRKGGGIRHNGDFVNAGFV
;
A
#
# COMPACT_ATOMS: atom_id res chain seq x y z
N LYS A 1 13.96 -6.98 13.80
CA LYS A 1 13.29 -5.74 14.20
C LYS A 1 14.03 -5.00 15.32
N SER A 2 14.40 -5.67 16.41
CA SER A 2 15.08 -5.08 17.58
C SER A 2 16.42 -4.39 17.29
N ARG A 3 17.08 -4.74 16.18
CA ARG A 3 18.40 -4.15 15.78
C ARG A 3 18.28 -3.11 14.65
N LEU A 4 17.07 -2.79 14.17
CA LEU A 4 16.89 -1.90 13.01
C LEU A 4 17.56 -0.54 13.26
N TRP A 5 17.21 0.12 14.35
CA TRP A 5 17.71 1.46 14.66
C TRP A 5 19.22 1.48 14.94
N ASP A 6 19.77 0.43 15.54
CA ASP A 6 21.22 0.30 15.74
C ASP A 6 21.95 0.15 14.39
N ILE A 7 21.35 -0.58 13.44
CA ILE A 7 21.89 -0.73 12.08
C ILE A 7 21.81 0.60 11.33
N THR A 8 20.68 1.30 11.38
CA THR A 8 20.54 2.59 10.69
C THR A 8 21.53 3.64 11.20
N ARG A 9 21.77 3.69 12.51
CA ARG A 9 22.82 4.54 13.12
C ARG A 9 24.20 4.15 12.65
N ARG A 10 24.54 2.85 12.74
CA ARG A 10 25.86 2.33 12.37
C ARG A 10 26.26 2.66 10.94
N TYR A 11 25.31 2.58 10.01
CA TYR A 11 25.56 2.79 8.58
C TYR A 11 25.12 4.15 8.06
N GLY A 12 24.59 5.03 8.91
CA GLY A 12 24.13 6.35 8.53
C GLY A 12 22.96 6.31 7.53
N CYS A 13 22.08 5.30 7.64
CA CYS A 13 20.94 5.15 6.71
C CYS A 13 19.94 6.30 6.88
N THR A 14 19.66 7.03 5.82
CA THR A 14 18.75 8.18 5.85
C THR A 14 17.29 7.82 5.50
N ASN A 15 17.07 6.64 4.94
CA ASN A 15 15.76 6.08 4.64
C ASN A 15 15.81 4.54 4.63
N PHE A 16 14.65 3.92 4.72
CA PHE A 16 14.45 2.50 4.49
C PHE A 16 12.99 2.21 4.10
N THR A 17 12.74 1.02 3.56
CA THR A 17 11.39 0.59 3.16
C THR A 17 10.83 -0.42 4.14
N LEU A 18 9.54 -0.29 4.44
CA LEU A 18 8.75 -1.22 5.25
C LEU A 18 7.51 -1.70 4.49
N LEU A 19 7.12 -2.92 4.79
CA LEU A 19 5.86 -3.50 4.32
C LEU A 19 4.99 -3.87 5.53
N GLY A 20 3.75 -3.46 5.52
CA GLY A 20 2.66 -3.86 6.42
C GLY A 20 3.05 -4.23 7.85
N GLY A 21 3.07 -5.54 8.13
CA GLY A 21 3.35 -6.08 9.46
C GLY A 21 4.74 -5.73 10.04
N MET A 22 5.71 -5.35 9.21
CA MET A 22 7.04 -4.91 9.69
C MET A 22 6.92 -3.61 10.49
N THR A 23 6.09 -2.67 10.06
CA THR A 23 5.85 -1.41 10.76
C THR A 23 5.29 -1.65 12.16
N THR A 24 4.24 -2.47 12.24
CA THR A 24 3.63 -2.85 13.52
C THR A 24 4.64 -3.56 14.43
N ALA A 25 5.44 -4.47 13.88
CA ALA A 25 6.44 -5.21 14.64
C ALA A 25 7.57 -4.30 15.20
N ILE A 26 7.98 -3.29 14.45
CA ILE A 26 8.96 -2.29 14.93
C ILE A 26 8.35 -1.41 16.01
N TYR A 27 7.12 -0.95 15.79
CA TYR A 27 6.43 -0.10 16.75
C TYR A 27 6.12 -0.79 18.08
N ALA A 28 5.87 -2.11 18.04
CA ALA A 28 5.60 -2.94 19.22
C ALA A 28 6.84 -3.21 20.09
N GLU A 29 8.05 -2.91 19.61
CA GLU A 29 9.24 -3.03 20.48
C GLU A 29 9.14 -2.01 21.64
N PRO A 30 9.64 -2.37 22.84
CA PRO A 30 9.64 -1.45 23.97
C PRO A 30 10.27 -0.11 23.62
N PRO A 31 9.70 1.03 24.08
CA PRO A 31 10.29 2.34 23.85
C PRO A 31 11.69 2.45 24.44
N ARG A 32 12.59 3.09 23.70
CA ARG A 32 13.96 3.36 24.12
C ARG A 32 14.19 4.87 24.19
N PRO A 33 15.04 5.35 25.10
CA PRO A 33 15.37 6.79 25.19
C PRO A 33 15.99 7.36 23.90
N ASP A 34 16.63 6.52 23.11
CA ASP A 34 17.32 6.86 21.87
C ASP A 34 16.50 6.55 20.58
N ASP A 35 15.19 6.26 20.72
CA ASP A 35 14.35 5.95 19.54
C ASP A 35 14.37 7.08 18.50
N ALA A 36 14.34 8.34 18.94
CA ALA A 36 14.40 9.50 18.05
C ALA A 36 15.82 9.90 17.60
N ASP A 37 16.86 9.35 18.22
CA ASP A 37 18.25 9.61 17.87
C ASP A 37 18.72 8.63 16.78
N ASN A 38 18.35 8.94 15.55
CA ASN A 38 18.71 8.16 14.37
C ASN A 38 18.84 9.07 13.13
N PRO A 39 19.61 8.68 12.09
CA PRO A 39 19.81 9.48 10.89
C PRO A 39 18.66 9.40 9.87
N VAL A 40 17.65 8.56 10.13
CA VAL A 40 16.55 8.32 9.20
C VAL A 40 15.63 9.54 9.14
N ARG A 41 15.38 10.04 7.94
CA ARG A 41 14.47 11.17 7.68
C ARG A 41 13.13 10.70 7.14
N MET A 42 13.14 9.59 6.38
CA MET A 42 11.97 9.09 5.68
C MET A 42 11.88 7.56 5.81
N VAL A 43 10.68 7.09 6.05
CA VAL A 43 10.31 5.68 5.93
C VAL A 43 9.39 5.54 4.74
N CYS A 44 9.81 4.76 3.75
CA CYS A 44 9.00 4.42 2.59
C CYS A 44 8.14 3.19 2.96
N SER A 45 6.86 3.38 3.17
CA SER A 45 5.96 2.34 3.68
C SER A 45 4.93 1.91 2.62
N ALA A 46 4.56 0.64 2.66
CA ALA A 46 3.37 0.13 1.99
C ALA A 46 2.51 -0.61 3.02
N GLY A 47 1.46 0.06 3.47
CA GLY A 47 0.54 -0.43 4.49
C GLY A 47 0.85 0.08 5.90
N MET A 48 1.19 1.36 6.06
CA MET A 48 1.30 2.01 7.37
C MET A 48 -0.07 2.05 8.04
N PRO A 49 -0.25 1.40 9.21
CA PRO A 49 -1.52 1.45 9.91
C PRO A 49 -1.86 2.87 10.39
N ALA A 50 -3.05 3.35 10.05
CA ALA A 50 -3.51 4.70 10.42
C ALA A 50 -3.43 4.96 11.94
N ALA A 51 -3.78 3.94 12.75
CA ALA A 51 -3.81 4.04 14.21
C ALA A 51 -2.46 4.36 14.86
N ILE A 52 -1.35 3.96 14.25
CA ILE A 52 0.00 4.19 14.79
C ILE A 52 0.80 5.22 13.99
N TRP A 53 0.28 5.73 12.88
CA TRP A 53 1.01 6.60 11.95
C TRP A 53 1.67 7.79 12.65
N ALA A 54 0.86 8.66 13.25
CA ALA A 54 1.36 9.87 13.90
C ALA A 54 2.30 9.56 15.09
N SER A 55 1.98 8.54 15.87
CA SER A 55 2.79 8.12 17.01
C SER A 55 4.11 7.47 16.58
N PHE A 56 4.13 6.76 15.46
CA PHE A 56 5.34 6.21 14.84
C PHE A 56 6.27 7.34 14.39
N GLU A 57 5.76 8.30 13.62
CA GLU A 57 6.53 9.47 13.18
C GLU A 57 7.13 10.24 14.36
N LYS A 58 6.32 10.47 15.40
CA LYS A 58 6.75 11.18 16.62
C LYS A 58 7.81 10.40 17.39
N ARG A 59 7.59 9.10 17.61
CA ARG A 59 8.49 8.25 18.42
C ARG A 59 9.88 8.17 17.80
N PHE A 60 9.95 7.95 16.50
CA PHE A 60 11.21 7.74 15.79
C PHE A 60 11.76 8.99 15.10
N ASN A 61 11.08 10.13 15.22
CA ASN A 61 11.44 11.40 14.56
C ASN A 61 11.66 11.24 13.05
N VAL A 62 10.77 10.51 12.38
CA VAL A 62 10.80 10.23 10.95
C VAL A 62 9.56 10.73 10.25
N LYS A 63 9.57 10.79 8.92
CA LYS A 63 8.40 11.04 8.09
C LYS A 63 8.04 9.82 7.26
N VAL A 64 6.76 9.56 7.11
CA VAL A 64 6.25 8.46 6.32
C VAL A 64 5.89 8.94 4.91
N PHE A 65 6.50 8.30 3.92
CA PHE A 65 6.07 8.31 2.53
C PHE A 65 5.34 6.99 2.30
N GLU A 66 4.05 7.05 2.02
CA GLU A 66 3.26 5.84 1.78
C GLU A 66 3.09 5.60 0.28
N TRP A 67 3.06 4.34 -0.10
CA TRP A 67 2.81 3.94 -1.47
C TRP A 67 1.98 2.65 -1.53
N TYR A 68 1.40 2.41 -2.68
CA TYR A 68 0.64 1.21 -3.00
C TYR A 68 1.03 0.75 -4.39
N GLY A 69 1.09 -0.57 -4.58
CA GLY A 69 1.35 -1.16 -5.88
C GLY A 69 1.48 -2.68 -5.80
N ALA A 70 1.49 -3.28 -6.98
CA ALA A 70 1.74 -4.70 -7.18
C ALA A 70 2.78 -4.89 -8.28
N VAL A 71 3.31 -6.11 -8.40
CA VAL A 71 4.29 -6.45 -9.45
C VAL A 71 3.68 -6.23 -10.85
N GLU A 72 2.39 -6.47 -10.98
CA GLU A 72 1.64 -6.29 -12.22
C GLU A 72 1.36 -4.82 -12.55
N GLY A 73 1.52 -3.91 -11.60
CA GLY A 73 1.27 -2.48 -11.80
C GLY A 73 0.39 -1.85 -10.72
N GLY A 74 -0.25 -0.72 -11.05
CA GLY A 74 -1.17 -0.04 -10.13
C GLY A 74 -0.46 0.73 -9.04
N LEU A 75 0.35 1.73 -9.41
CA LEU A 75 1.17 2.49 -8.47
C LEU A 75 0.47 3.77 -8.02
N ALA A 76 0.35 3.97 -6.72
CA ALA A 76 -0.12 5.19 -6.08
C ALA A 76 0.84 5.67 -5.00
N PHE A 77 0.86 6.97 -4.74
CA PHE A 77 1.75 7.59 -3.78
C PHE A 77 1.03 8.59 -2.89
N LYS A 78 1.43 8.59 -1.62
CA LYS A 78 1.10 9.63 -0.66
C LYS A 78 2.38 10.33 -0.22
N PRO A 79 2.66 11.53 -0.76
CA PRO A 79 3.82 12.30 -0.36
C PRO A 79 3.78 12.68 1.13
N ILE A 80 4.95 12.95 1.68
CA ILE A 80 5.12 13.36 3.08
C ILE A 80 4.31 14.63 3.35
N GLY A 81 3.48 14.58 4.39
CA GLY A 81 2.67 15.72 4.84
C GLY A 81 1.46 16.03 3.98
N GLU A 82 1.19 15.26 2.92
CA GLU A 82 0.03 15.45 2.07
C GLU A 82 -1.08 14.44 2.39
N GLY A 83 -2.31 14.87 2.19
CA GLY A 83 -3.51 14.04 2.30
C GLY A 83 -3.78 13.43 3.67
N PRO A 84 -4.88 12.67 3.78
CA PRO A 84 -5.32 12.11 5.04
C PRO A 84 -4.46 10.91 5.47
N ILE A 85 -4.29 10.75 6.79
CA ILE A 85 -3.67 9.56 7.39
C ILE A 85 -4.51 8.33 7.06
N GLY A 86 -3.83 7.22 6.71
CA GLY A 86 -4.46 5.96 6.32
C GLY A 86 -4.72 5.82 4.82
N SER A 87 -4.63 6.92 4.05
CA SER A 87 -4.60 6.82 2.59
C SER A 87 -3.24 6.33 2.11
N PHE A 88 -3.25 5.51 1.05
CA PHE A 88 -2.04 5.13 0.34
C PHE A 88 -1.72 6.07 -0.84
N GLY A 89 -2.51 7.12 -1.02
CA GLY A 89 -2.19 8.18 -1.96
C GLY A 89 -3.14 8.34 -3.13
N LYS A 90 -2.60 8.92 -4.19
CA LYS A 90 -3.26 9.14 -5.49
C LYS A 90 -2.50 8.41 -6.59
N PRO A 91 -3.14 8.17 -7.75
CA PRO A 91 -2.48 7.50 -8.87
C PRO A 91 -1.14 8.14 -9.23
N GLY A 92 -0.15 7.31 -9.47
CA GLY A 92 1.15 7.75 -9.99
C GLY A 92 1.05 8.33 -11.41
N PRO A 93 2.09 9.05 -11.85
CA PRO A 93 2.12 9.62 -13.19
C PRO A 93 1.84 8.58 -14.28
N GLY A 94 0.99 8.92 -15.23
CA GLY A 94 0.63 8.04 -16.34
C GLY A 94 -0.37 6.94 -16.01
N LEU A 95 -0.93 6.92 -14.80
CA LEU A 95 -1.94 5.94 -14.39
C LEU A 95 -3.31 6.60 -14.15
N ASP A 96 -4.37 5.90 -14.56
CA ASP A 96 -5.75 6.07 -14.13
C ASP A 96 -6.07 4.94 -13.14
N MET A 97 -6.46 5.29 -11.91
CA MET A 97 -6.86 4.32 -10.90
C MET A 97 -8.27 4.64 -10.43
N ARG A 98 -9.10 3.61 -10.39
CA ARG A 98 -10.51 3.72 -9.97
C ARG A 98 -10.88 2.63 -9.01
N VAL A 99 -11.95 2.89 -8.28
CA VAL A 99 -12.64 1.90 -7.46
C VAL A 99 -13.88 1.47 -8.25
N LEU A 100 -13.95 0.19 -8.64
CA LEU A 100 -14.99 -0.35 -9.48
C LEU A 100 -15.84 -1.38 -8.75
N ASP A 101 -17.15 -1.37 -9.01
CA ASP A 101 -18.08 -2.38 -8.52
C ASP A 101 -17.99 -3.69 -9.33
N GLU A 102 -18.81 -4.68 -8.99
CA GLU A 102 -18.84 -5.97 -9.69
C GLU A 102 -19.35 -5.87 -11.14
N SER A 103 -20.04 -4.79 -11.48
CA SER A 103 -20.54 -4.49 -12.84
C SER A 103 -19.59 -3.58 -13.62
N ASP A 104 -18.36 -3.39 -13.15
CA ASP A 104 -17.31 -2.56 -13.75
C ASP A 104 -17.65 -1.05 -13.79
N ARG A 105 -18.58 -0.60 -12.95
CA ARG A 105 -18.94 0.82 -12.82
C ARG A 105 -18.12 1.46 -11.70
N GLU A 106 -17.77 2.72 -11.89
CA GLU A 106 -17.04 3.47 -10.87
C GLU A 106 -17.92 3.72 -9.64
N CYS A 107 -17.41 3.35 -8.48
CA CYS A 107 -18.04 3.57 -7.18
C CYS A 107 -18.04 5.07 -6.82
N ALA A 108 -19.08 5.52 -6.11
CA ALA A 108 -19.09 6.86 -5.52
C ALA A 108 -18.04 7.00 -4.42
N ALA A 109 -17.73 8.24 -4.04
CA ALA A 109 -16.82 8.50 -2.94
C ALA A 109 -17.34 7.86 -1.65
N GLY A 110 -16.44 7.14 -0.95
CA GLY A 110 -16.76 6.38 0.26
C GLY A 110 -17.31 4.97 0.03
N GLU A 111 -17.70 4.60 -1.18
CA GLU A 111 -18.15 3.25 -1.49
C GLU A 111 -16.96 2.31 -1.71
N ILE A 112 -17.07 1.09 -1.16
CA ILE A 112 -16.05 0.05 -1.30
C ILE A 112 -16.27 -0.71 -2.62
N GLY A 113 -15.19 -0.81 -3.40
CA GLY A 113 -15.11 -1.61 -4.60
C GLY A 113 -13.69 -2.10 -4.82
N GLU A 114 -13.43 -2.75 -5.96
CA GLU A 114 -12.09 -3.22 -6.32
C GLU A 114 -11.24 -2.07 -6.85
N ILE A 115 -10.02 -1.93 -6.32
CA ILE A 115 -9.02 -0.97 -6.80
C ILE A 115 -8.49 -1.47 -8.15
N CYS A 116 -8.70 -0.70 -9.19
CA CYS A 116 -8.32 -1.04 -10.54
C CYS A 116 -7.44 0.05 -11.15
N SER A 117 -6.58 -0.31 -12.08
CA SER A 117 -5.70 0.65 -12.75
C SER A 117 -5.54 0.35 -14.23
N ARG A 118 -5.19 1.39 -14.99
CA ARG A 118 -4.80 1.29 -16.41
C ARG A 118 -3.93 2.50 -16.77
N PRO A 119 -3.30 2.51 -17.96
CA PRO A 119 -2.66 3.71 -18.47
C PRO A 119 -3.64 4.90 -18.57
N SER A 120 -3.20 6.09 -18.19
CA SER A 120 -4.03 7.33 -18.26
C SER A 120 -4.39 7.72 -19.70
N SER A 121 -3.71 7.17 -20.70
CA SER A 121 -4.07 7.29 -22.12
C SER A 121 -5.41 6.63 -22.46
N GLY A 122 -5.95 5.80 -21.56
CA GLY A 122 -7.12 4.98 -21.81
C GLY A 122 -6.83 3.64 -22.49
N ALA A 123 -5.55 3.32 -22.76
CA ALA A 123 -5.17 2.02 -23.24
C ALA A 123 -5.53 0.92 -22.22
N SER A 124 -5.83 -0.29 -22.69
CA SER A 124 -6.07 -1.44 -21.83
C SER A 124 -4.83 -1.79 -21.03
N ALA A 125 -5.02 -2.25 -19.80
CA ALA A 125 -3.97 -2.87 -19.03
C ALA A 125 -3.59 -4.21 -19.65
N GLU A 126 -2.30 -4.54 -19.62
CA GLU A 126 -1.76 -5.79 -20.16
C GLU A 126 -1.00 -6.52 -19.04
N VAL A 127 -1.33 -7.78 -18.84
CA VAL A 127 -0.63 -8.69 -17.91
C VAL A 127 -0.60 -10.07 -18.57
N GLU A 128 0.55 -10.70 -18.57
CA GLU A 128 0.72 -12.05 -19.03
C GLU A 128 1.31 -12.93 -17.93
N TYR A 129 0.53 -13.91 -17.48
CA TYR A 129 1.01 -14.95 -16.56
C TYR A 129 1.51 -16.15 -17.36
N PHE A 130 2.67 -16.64 -16.98
CA PHE A 130 3.30 -17.80 -17.64
C PHE A 130 2.34 -18.99 -17.67
N GLU A 131 2.08 -19.52 -18.86
CA GLU A 131 1.20 -20.68 -19.13
C GLU A 131 -0.20 -20.59 -18.50
N ASN A 132 -0.72 -19.37 -18.25
CA ASN A 132 -2.04 -19.16 -17.63
C ASN A 132 -2.81 -18.01 -18.31
N ALA A 133 -3.29 -18.27 -19.51
CA ALA A 133 -4.04 -17.28 -20.30
C ALA A 133 -5.37 -16.87 -19.64
N GLU A 134 -6.03 -17.80 -18.95
CA GLU A 134 -7.29 -17.51 -18.27
C GLU A 134 -7.08 -16.52 -17.12
N ALA A 135 -6.10 -16.72 -16.26
CA ALA A 135 -5.75 -15.79 -15.18
C ALA A 135 -5.31 -14.44 -15.74
N SER A 136 -4.58 -14.40 -16.85
CA SER A 136 -4.19 -13.16 -17.55
C SER A 136 -5.41 -12.38 -18.02
N ALA A 137 -6.37 -13.04 -18.66
CA ALA A 137 -7.62 -12.42 -19.13
C ALA A 137 -8.51 -11.91 -17.98
N GLN A 138 -8.62 -12.67 -16.90
CA GLN A 138 -9.35 -12.26 -15.70
C GLN A 138 -8.69 -11.05 -15.02
N LYS A 139 -7.35 -11.02 -14.97
CA LYS A 139 -6.57 -9.94 -14.36
C LYS A 139 -6.73 -8.60 -15.10
N THR A 140 -6.99 -8.64 -16.40
CA THR A 140 -7.14 -7.45 -17.26
C THR A 140 -8.55 -7.26 -17.80
N ARG A 141 -9.55 -7.86 -17.14
CA ARG A 141 -10.95 -7.78 -17.55
C ARG A 141 -11.43 -6.32 -17.70
N GLY A 142 -12.13 -6.05 -18.80
CA GLY A 142 -12.65 -4.71 -19.11
C GLY A 142 -11.56 -3.67 -19.41
N GLY A 143 -10.33 -4.10 -19.69
CA GLY A 143 -9.19 -3.21 -19.96
C GLY A 143 -8.56 -2.62 -18.71
N TRP A 144 -8.98 -3.07 -17.52
CA TRP A 144 -8.45 -2.64 -16.23
C TRP A 144 -7.61 -3.75 -15.57
N LEU A 145 -6.45 -3.39 -15.06
CA LEU A 145 -5.71 -4.25 -14.14
C LEU A 145 -6.50 -4.38 -12.85
N ARG A 146 -6.96 -5.59 -12.57
CA ARG A 146 -7.72 -5.95 -11.36
C ARG A 146 -6.76 -6.29 -10.25
N SER A 147 -6.66 -5.43 -9.22
CA SER A 147 -5.70 -5.67 -8.12
C SER A 147 -6.09 -6.88 -7.26
N GLY A 148 -7.39 -7.12 -7.09
CA GLY A 148 -7.93 -8.02 -6.07
C GLY A 148 -7.96 -7.37 -4.68
N ASP A 149 -7.59 -6.11 -4.57
CA ASP A 149 -7.68 -5.33 -3.33
C ASP A 149 -8.96 -4.50 -3.35
N MET A 150 -9.70 -4.58 -2.26
CA MET A 150 -10.91 -3.78 -2.04
C MET A 150 -10.52 -2.51 -1.30
N GLY A 151 -11.10 -1.39 -1.74
CA GLY A 151 -10.83 -0.08 -1.16
C GLY A 151 -11.89 0.93 -1.52
N TRP A 152 -11.64 2.17 -1.20
CA TRP A 152 -12.54 3.27 -1.48
C TRP A 152 -11.74 4.55 -1.79
N ARG A 153 -12.39 5.52 -2.34
CA ARG A 153 -11.84 6.83 -2.68
C ARG A 153 -12.63 7.91 -1.95
N ASP A 154 -11.97 8.92 -1.42
CA ASP A 154 -12.66 10.10 -0.91
C ASP A 154 -13.03 11.10 -2.03
N GLU A 155 -13.75 12.15 -1.67
CA GLU A 155 -14.17 13.21 -2.60
C GLU A 155 -12.99 13.97 -3.23
N GLN A 156 -11.81 13.95 -2.59
CA GLN A 156 -10.58 14.61 -3.05
C GLN A 156 -9.69 13.68 -3.88
N GLY A 157 -10.12 12.43 -4.08
CA GLY A 157 -9.41 11.44 -4.90
C GLY A 157 -8.30 10.68 -4.17
N TRP A 158 -8.22 10.77 -2.83
CA TRP A 158 -7.34 9.93 -2.04
C TRP A 158 -7.89 8.51 -1.95
N LEU A 159 -7.02 7.53 -2.16
CA LEU A 159 -7.37 6.11 -2.16
C LEU A 159 -7.02 5.46 -0.82
N PHE A 160 -7.88 4.54 -0.39
CA PHE A 160 -7.76 3.82 0.88
C PHE A 160 -7.94 2.32 0.65
N PHE A 161 -7.08 1.54 1.29
CA PHE A 161 -7.21 0.08 1.30
C PHE A 161 -8.19 -0.36 2.39
N SER A 162 -9.06 -1.31 2.06
CA SER A 162 -9.97 -1.95 3.02
C SER A 162 -9.54 -3.39 3.33
N HIS A 163 -9.59 -4.28 2.35
CA HIS A 163 -9.26 -5.70 2.51
C HIS A 163 -8.93 -6.35 1.15
N ARG A 164 -8.41 -7.57 1.18
CA ARG A 164 -8.18 -8.37 -0.02
C ARG A 164 -9.45 -9.15 -0.39
N LYS A 165 -9.83 -9.13 -1.67
CA LYS A 165 -10.94 -9.92 -2.20
C LYS A 165 -10.65 -11.42 -1.97
N GLY A 166 -11.64 -12.17 -1.48
CA GLY A 166 -11.47 -13.59 -1.18
C GLY A 166 -10.96 -13.93 0.23
N GLY A 167 -10.87 -12.92 1.13
CA GLY A 167 -10.73 -13.18 2.57
C GLY A 167 -9.38 -13.76 3.02
N GLY A 168 -8.30 -13.41 2.36
CA GLY A 168 -6.97 -13.88 2.78
C GLY A 168 -6.50 -13.28 4.11
N ILE A 169 -6.00 -14.12 4.99
CA ILE A 169 -5.35 -13.74 6.24
C ILE A 169 -3.92 -13.30 5.93
N ARG A 170 -3.49 -12.14 6.44
CA ARG A 170 -2.08 -11.74 6.40
C ARG A 170 -1.38 -12.11 7.70
N HIS A 171 -0.29 -12.86 7.61
CA HIS A 171 0.57 -13.17 8.73
C HIS A 171 2.01 -12.73 8.42
N ASN A 172 2.56 -11.82 9.25
CA ASN A 172 3.92 -11.26 9.09
C ASN A 172 4.21 -10.65 7.70
N GLY A 173 3.19 -10.10 7.04
CA GLY A 173 3.33 -9.53 5.69
C GLY A 173 3.05 -10.51 4.55
N ASP A 174 3.04 -11.80 4.82
CA ASP A 174 2.70 -12.84 3.86
C ASP A 174 1.19 -13.05 3.77
N PHE A 175 0.73 -13.34 2.56
CA PHE A 175 -0.66 -13.69 2.30
C PHE A 175 -0.88 -15.18 2.57
N VAL A 176 -1.73 -15.49 3.55
CA VAL A 176 -2.19 -16.85 3.81
C VAL A 176 -3.55 -17.03 3.14
N ASN A 177 -3.62 -17.90 2.15
CA ASN A 177 -4.89 -18.24 1.52
C ASN A 177 -5.74 -19.05 2.51
N ALA A 178 -6.87 -18.48 2.93
CA ALA A 178 -7.78 -19.13 3.89
C ALA A 178 -8.32 -20.49 3.40
N GLY A 179 -8.27 -20.77 2.11
CA GLY A 179 -8.63 -22.09 1.54
C GLY A 179 -7.62 -23.20 1.81
N PHE A 180 -6.43 -22.87 2.37
CA PHE A 180 -5.40 -23.84 2.77
C PHE A 180 -5.31 -24.04 4.30
N VAL A 181 -6.14 -23.36 5.08
CA VAL A 181 -6.21 -23.46 6.53
C VAL A 181 -7.52 -24.12 6.94
#